data_229d2decafa8888475d4b1486e9895a4
#
_entry.id   229d2decafa8888475d4b1486e9895a4
#
_cell.length_a   1.000
_cell.length_b   1.000
_cell.length_c   1.000
_cell.angle_alpha   90.00
_cell.angle_beta   90.00
_cell.angle_gamma   90.00
#
_symmetry.space_group_name_H-M   'P 1'
#
loop_
_entity.id
_entity.type
_entity.pdbx_description
1 polymer ?
#
loop_
_entity_poly.entity_id
_entity_poly.type
_entity_poly.pdbx_seq_one_letter_code
_entity_poly.pdbx_strand_id
1 'polypeptide(L)'
;YVLQVLDTHEISERFEIDLYDGRILTQMSYPVMDNEDRLLGRLWLYEDITHERQTAQQLLYLAERDPLTGLCNRHSFQKHLEQKIAAAQRISDHFAVIYFDLDEFKAINDTFGHRAGDMVLVRTAGEITTQVRATEIFARLGGDEFAILSTLGTDYQPDALPARIVETISAIPFRFRGTNLRLTASVGIALFPEHGESVEDLVAHAD
;
A
#
# COMPACT_ATOMS: atom_id res chain seq x y z
N TYR A 1 -18.96 -29.70 2.10
CA TYR A 1 -18.01 -29.96 1.01
C TYR A 1 -17.51 -31.41 1.01
N VAL A 2 -16.95 -31.92 2.11
CA VAL A 2 -16.46 -33.33 2.22
C VAL A 2 -17.55 -34.35 1.82
N LEU A 3 -18.76 -34.18 2.29
CA LEU A 3 -19.88 -35.08 1.96
C LEU A 3 -20.30 -35.07 0.49
N GLN A 4 -20.11 -33.92 -0.19
CA GLN A 4 -20.47 -33.78 -1.61
C GLN A 4 -19.48 -34.46 -2.56
N VAL A 5 -18.25 -34.71 -2.10
CA VAL A 5 -17.14 -35.24 -2.93
C VAL A 5 -17.00 -36.77 -2.76
N LEU A 6 -17.57 -37.36 -1.69
CA LEU A 6 -17.35 -38.78 -1.34
C LEU A 6 -17.76 -39.75 -2.45
N ASP A 7 -18.84 -39.47 -3.17
CA ASP A 7 -19.42 -40.39 -4.18
C ASP A 7 -19.07 -39.98 -5.62
N THR A 8 -18.19 -38.99 -5.83
CA THR A 8 -17.81 -38.56 -7.17
C THR A 8 -16.59 -39.33 -7.69
N HIS A 9 -16.56 -39.58 -9.00
CA HIS A 9 -15.42 -40.19 -9.69
C HIS A 9 -14.36 -39.18 -10.14
N GLU A 10 -14.56 -37.89 -9.77
CA GLU A 10 -13.69 -36.81 -10.17
C GLU A 10 -12.68 -36.45 -9.09
N ILE A 11 -11.53 -35.88 -9.50
CA ILE A 11 -10.57 -35.25 -8.59
C ILE A 11 -11.24 -33.99 -8.00
N SER A 12 -11.14 -33.78 -6.69
CA SER A 12 -11.65 -32.54 -6.11
C SER A 12 -10.81 -31.34 -6.53
N GLU A 13 -11.44 -30.18 -6.62
CA GLU A 13 -10.71 -28.92 -6.71
C GLU A 13 -9.78 -28.76 -5.50
N ARG A 14 -8.69 -28.03 -5.70
CA ARG A 14 -7.77 -27.65 -4.63
C ARG A 14 -8.47 -26.67 -3.71
N PHE A 15 -8.52 -26.98 -2.41
CA PHE A 15 -9.17 -26.18 -1.39
C PHE A 15 -8.18 -25.78 -0.31
N GLU A 16 -8.18 -24.51 0.10
CA GLU A 16 -7.33 -24.04 1.19
C GLU A 16 -8.09 -24.04 2.51
N ILE A 17 -7.41 -24.45 3.58
CA ILE A 17 -7.95 -24.57 4.93
C ILE A 17 -7.04 -23.84 5.89
N ASP A 18 -7.58 -22.80 6.55
CA ASP A 18 -6.90 -22.13 7.65
C ASP A 18 -7.10 -22.92 8.94
N LEU A 19 -6.03 -23.29 9.60
CA LEU A 19 -6.05 -23.97 10.89
C LEU A 19 -5.96 -22.96 12.04
N TYR A 20 -6.53 -23.34 13.21
CA TYR A 20 -6.50 -22.51 14.41
C TYR A 20 -5.09 -22.25 14.97
N ASP A 21 -4.11 -23.08 14.62
CA ASP A 21 -2.70 -22.92 15.00
C ASP A 21 -1.91 -22.02 14.04
N GLY A 22 -2.57 -21.43 13.03
CA GLY A 22 -2.00 -20.50 12.07
C GLY A 22 -1.39 -21.16 10.85
N ARG A 23 -1.50 -22.49 10.70
CA ARG A 23 -1.09 -23.19 9.46
C ARG A 23 -2.16 -23.04 8.39
N ILE A 24 -1.71 -23.03 7.15
CA ILE A 24 -2.54 -23.05 5.95
C ILE A 24 -2.26 -24.34 5.20
N LEU A 25 -3.29 -25.17 5.07
CA LEU A 25 -3.18 -26.42 4.33
C LEU A 25 -3.95 -26.31 3.01
N THR A 26 -3.44 -26.94 1.96
CA THR A 26 -4.28 -27.29 0.82
C THR A 26 -4.77 -28.71 0.96
N GLN A 27 -5.98 -28.94 0.51
CA GLN A 27 -6.63 -30.24 0.46
C GLN A 27 -7.01 -30.55 -0.99
N MET A 28 -6.66 -31.74 -1.42
CA MET A 28 -7.17 -32.35 -2.67
C MET A 28 -7.59 -33.77 -2.39
N SER A 29 -8.50 -34.30 -3.18
CA SER A 29 -8.84 -35.70 -3.07
C SER A 29 -8.93 -36.38 -4.45
N TYR A 30 -8.52 -37.62 -4.48
CA TYR A 30 -8.47 -38.47 -5.67
C TYR A 30 -9.34 -39.66 -5.46
N PRO A 31 -10.21 -40.06 -6.43
CA PRO A 31 -10.95 -41.30 -6.37
C PRO A 31 -9.95 -42.47 -6.49
N VAL A 32 -10.15 -43.49 -5.69
CA VAL A 32 -9.44 -44.79 -5.80
C VAL A 32 -10.37 -45.78 -6.43
N MET A 33 -10.01 -46.26 -7.61
CA MET A 33 -10.85 -47.19 -8.43
C MET A 33 -10.23 -48.58 -8.43
N ASP A 34 -11.07 -49.59 -8.58
CA ASP A 34 -10.61 -50.95 -8.87
C ASP A 34 -10.37 -51.14 -10.38
N ASN A 35 -9.98 -52.36 -10.75
CA ASN A 35 -9.73 -52.74 -12.15
C ASN A 35 -11.01 -52.80 -13.03
N GLU A 36 -12.19 -52.65 -12.42
CA GLU A 36 -13.50 -52.64 -13.06
C GLU A 36 -14.17 -51.25 -12.99
N ASP A 37 -13.36 -50.19 -12.74
CA ASP A 37 -13.79 -48.79 -12.60
C ASP A 37 -14.85 -48.56 -11.49
N ARG A 38 -14.87 -49.40 -10.45
CA ARG A 38 -15.72 -49.17 -9.28
C ARG A 38 -14.99 -48.37 -8.23
N LEU A 39 -15.63 -47.35 -7.67
CA LEU A 39 -15.08 -46.49 -6.63
C LEU A 39 -14.88 -47.31 -5.33
N LEU A 40 -13.61 -47.50 -4.94
CA LEU A 40 -13.24 -48.16 -3.69
C LEU A 40 -13.17 -47.19 -2.51
N GLY A 41 -12.94 -45.90 -2.79
CA GLY A 41 -12.78 -44.86 -1.77
C GLY A 41 -12.10 -43.62 -2.32
N ARG A 42 -11.58 -42.80 -1.43
CA ARG A 42 -10.84 -41.57 -1.81
C ARG A 42 -9.55 -41.44 -1.03
N LEU A 43 -8.51 -41.01 -1.73
CA LEU A 43 -7.25 -40.59 -1.15
C LEU A 43 -7.31 -39.08 -0.93
N TRP A 44 -7.06 -38.63 0.29
CA TRP A 44 -6.99 -37.23 0.65
C TRP A 44 -5.54 -36.84 0.81
N LEU A 45 -5.14 -35.82 0.06
CA LEU A 45 -3.81 -35.22 0.15
C LEU A 45 -3.92 -33.86 0.83
N TYR A 46 -3.12 -33.69 1.86
CA TYR A 46 -2.96 -32.41 2.56
C TYR A 46 -1.51 -31.95 2.39
N GLU A 47 -1.34 -30.70 2.01
CA GLU A 47 -0.03 -30.08 1.86
C GLU A 47 -0.01 -28.81 2.72
N ASP A 48 1.01 -28.67 3.57
CA ASP A 48 1.21 -27.47 4.35
C ASP A 48 1.87 -26.40 3.46
N ILE A 49 1.14 -25.35 3.14
CA ILE A 49 1.58 -24.23 2.30
C ILE A 49 1.81 -22.95 3.10
N THR A 50 1.93 -23.05 4.42
CA THR A 50 2.08 -21.88 5.30
C THR A 50 3.29 -21.05 4.93
N HIS A 51 4.42 -21.70 4.70
CA HIS A 51 5.67 -21.01 4.36
C HIS A 51 5.60 -20.32 3.00
N GLU A 52 5.06 -20.99 2.01
CA GLU A 52 4.86 -20.44 0.65
C GLU A 52 3.94 -19.23 0.69
N ARG A 53 2.84 -19.30 1.43
CA ARG A 53 1.90 -18.20 1.61
C ARG A 53 2.53 -17.01 2.33
N GLN A 54 3.24 -17.24 3.41
CA GLN A 54 3.95 -16.19 4.15
C GLN A 54 5.01 -15.53 3.28
N THR A 55 5.78 -16.32 2.54
CA THR A 55 6.78 -15.80 1.61
C THR A 55 6.15 -14.96 0.51
N ALA A 56 5.07 -15.44 -0.11
CA ALA A 56 4.35 -14.69 -1.15
C ALA A 56 3.78 -13.37 -0.60
N GLN A 57 3.20 -13.37 0.60
CA GLN A 57 2.71 -12.15 1.26
C GLN A 57 3.84 -11.18 1.57
N GLN A 58 4.98 -11.67 2.03
CA GLN A 58 6.15 -10.84 2.32
C GLN A 58 6.73 -10.22 1.04
N LEU A 59 6.84 -11.00 -0.05
CA LEU A 59 7.27 -10.49 -1.34
C LEU A 59 6.32 -9.41 -1.88
N LEU A 60 5.01 -9.62 -1.77
CA LEU A 60 4.01 -8.64 -2.15
C LEU A 60 4.12 -7.35 -1.31
N TYR A 61 4.28 -7.50 0.01
CA TYR A 61 4.49 -6.36 0.90
C TYR A 61 5.73 -5.56 0.50
N LEU A 62 6.87 -6.22 0.23
CA LEU A 62 8.10 -5.56 -0.21
C LEU A 62 7.98 -4.92 -1.61
N ALA A 63 7.15 -5.51 -2.48
CA ALA A 63 6.90 -4.96 -3.82
C ALA A 63 6.00 -3.71 -3.80
N GLU A 64 5.16 -3.54 -2.78
CA GLU A 64 4.16 -2.47 -2.72
C GLU A 64 4.48 -1.38 -1.68
N ARG A 65 5.46 -1.60 -0.80
CA ARG A 65 5.78 -0.69 0.31
C ARG A 65 7.21 -0.14 0.23
N ASP A 66 7.37 1.06 0.77
CA ASP A 66 8.69 1.63 1.05
C ASP A 66 9.27 0.98 2.33
N PRO A 67 10.45 0.36 2.26
CA PRO A 67 10.97 -0.43 3.39
C PRO A 67 11.37 0.41 4.60
N LEU A 68 11.60 1.71 4.43
CA LEU A 68 11.97 2.61 5.52
C LEU A 68 10.76 3.12 6.29
N THR A 69 9.73 3.56 5.58
CA THR A 69 8.57 4.23 6.17
C THR A 69 7.34 3.34 6.32
N GLY A 70 7.29 2.20 5.60
CA GLY A 70 6.12 1.32 5.54
C GLY A 70 4.95 1.87 4.70
N LEU A 71 5.07 3.07 4.15
CA LEU A 71 4.08 3.66 3.27
C LEU A 71 4.02 2.92 1.92
N CYS A 72 3.02 3.19 1.10
CA CYS A 72 3.03 2.76 -0.30
C CYS A 72 4.31 3.28 -0.97
N ASN A 73 4.93 2.46 -1.84
CA ASN A 73 6.04 2.91 -2.66
C ASN A 73 5.55 3.60 -3.95
N ARG A 74 6.47 4.16 -4.74
CA ARG A 74 6.18 4.83 -6.01
C ARG A 74 5.36 3.95 -6.97
N HIS A 75 5.74 2.68 -7.11
CA HIS A 75 5.05 1.75 -8.02
C HIS A 75 3.58 1.52 -7.60
N SER A 76 3.36 1.24 -6.32
CA SER A 76 2.03 1.04 -5.77
C SER A 76 1.17 2.30 -5.87
N PHE A 77 1.75 3.48 -5.59
CA PHE A 77 1.05 4.76 -5.73
C PHE A 77 0.59 5.00 -7.16
N GLN A 78 1.46 4.81 -8.14
CA GLN A 78 1.13 4.97 -9.56
C GLN A 78 -0.02 4.05 -9.97
N LYS A 79 0.03 2.77 -9.59
CA LYS A 79 -1.04 1.79 -9.85
C LYS A 79 -2.39 2.24 -9.25
N HIS A 80 -2.39 2.74 -8.02
CA HIS A 80 -3.60 3.27 -7.38
C HIS A 80 -4.13 4.53 -8.08
N LEU A 81 -3.25 5.42 -8.52
CA LEU A 81 -3.63 6.63 -9.26
C LEU A 81 -4.27 6.28 -10.61
N GLU A 82 -3.68 5.36 -11.38
CA GLU A 82 -4.25 4.85 -12.64
C GLU A 82 -5.65 4.24 -12.42
N GLN A 83 -5.81 3.43 -11.37
CA GLN A 83 -7.10 2.84 -11.02
C GLN A 83 -8.13 3.89 -10.61
N LYS A 84 -7.71 4.92 -9.86
CA LYS A 84 -8.60 6.01 -9.43
C LYS A 84 -9.04 6.86 -10.61
N ILE A 85 -8.14 7.20 -11.55
CA ILE A 85 -8.47 7.89 -12.80
C ILE A 85 -9.54 7.11 -13.59
N ALA A 86 -9.27 5.81 -13.83
CA ALA A 86 -10.19 4.97 -14.59
C ALA A 86 -11.56 4.80 -13.90
N ALA A 87 -11.62 4.82 -12.59
CA ALA A 87 -12.87 4.80 -11.84
C ALA A 87 -13.59 6.15 -11.93
N ALA A 88 -12.88 7.26 -11.72
CA ALA A 88 -13.43 8.61 -11.71
C ALA A 88 -14.01 9.00 -13.07
N GLN A 89 -13.36 8.64 -14.17
CA GLN A 89 -13.88 8.86 -15.53
C GLN A 89 -15.25 8.20 -15.78
N ARG A 90 -15.52 7.05 -15.12
CA ARG A 90 -16.80 6.32 -15.31
C ARG A 90 -17.98 6.94 -14.55
N ILE A 91 -17.73 7.57 -13.40
CA ILE A 91 -18.78 8.09 -12.53
C ILE A 91 -18.70 9.60 -12.34
N SER A 92 -17.85 10.29 -13.12
CA SER A 92 -17.60 11.74 -13.01
C SER A 92 -17.23 12.16 -11.58
N ASP A 93 -16.37 11.37 -10.92
CA ASP A 93 -15.87 11.64 -9.58
C ASP A 93 -14.66 12.59 -9.64
N HIS A 94 -14.38 13.25 -8.52
CA HIS A 94 -13.27 14.20 -8.37
C HIS A 94 -12.36 13.73 -7.25
N PHE A 95 -11.05 13.93 -7.40
CA PHE A 95 -10.06 13.62 -6.38
C PHE A 95 -8.86 14.57 -6.47
N ALA A 96 -8.06 14.60 -5.43
CA ALA A 96 -6.82 15.38 -5.39
C ALA A 96 -5.60 14.47 -5.32
N VAL A 97 -4.55 14.89 -5.99
CA VAL A 97 -3.19 14.37 -5.82
C VAL A 97 -2.38 15.45 -5.16
N ILE A 98 -1.77 15.15 -4.02
CA ILE A 98 -0.94 16.08 -3.28
C ILE A 98 0.47 15.50 -3.28
N TYR A 99 1.44 16.28 -3.75
CA TYR A 99 2.87 15.98 -3.71
C TYR A 99 3.52 16.89 -2.69
N PHE A 100 4.49 16.38 -1.94
CA PHE A 100 5.33 17.21 -1.09
C PHE A 100 6.71 16.61 -0.92
N ASP A 101 7.68 17.50 -0.75
CA ASP A 101 9.07 17.18 -0.42
C ASP A 101 9.51 17.93 0.84
N LEU A 102 10.52 17.40 1.52
CA LEU A 102 11.08 18.03 2.71
C LEU A 102 12.16 19.01 2.33
N ASP A 103 11.96 20.29 2.65
CA ASP A 103 12.93 21.33 2.35
C ASP A 103 14.27 21.05 3.03
N GLU A 104 15.36 21.29 2.31
CA GLU A 104 16.73 21.14 2.80
C GLU A 104 17.10 19.73 3.35
N PHE A 105 16.34 18.68 3.00
CA PHE A 105 16.59 17.33 3.48
C PHE A 105 18.01 16.83 3.20
N LYS A 106 18.58 17.21 2.04
CA LYS A 106 19.97 16.90 1.70
C LYS A 106 20.94 17.51 2.70
N ALA A 107 20.71 18.76 3.13
CA ALA A 107 21.58 19.43 4.12
C ALA A 107 21.54 18.70 5.49
N ILE A 108 20.39 18.11 5.86
CA ILE A 108 20.28 17.28 7.06
C ILE A 108 21.17 16.04 6.92
N ASN A 109 21.09 15.34 5.79
CA ASN A 109 21.93 14.17 5.53
C ASN A 109 23.43 14.51 5.53
N ASP A 110 23.80 15.59 4.87
CA ASP A 110 25.21 16.03 4.75
C ASP A 110 25.78 16.44 6.13
N THR A 111 24.97 17.06 6.99
CA THR A 111 25.40 17.56 8.30
C THR A 111 25.37 16.48 9.38
N PHE A 112 24.34 15.66 9.42
CA PHE A 112 24.07 14.73 10.54
C PHE A 112 24.18 13.26 10.14
N GLY A 113 24.35 12.96 8.83
CA GLY A 113 24.44 11.63 8.26
C GLY A 113 23.08 11.00 7.95
N HIS A 114 23.08 10.00 7.09
CA HIS A 114 21.87 9.33 6.59
C HIS A 114 20.94 8.79 7.68
N ARG A 115 21.48 8.37 8.85
CA ARG A 115 20.64 7.93 9.97
C ARG A 115 19.74 9.05 10.50
N ALA A 116 20.18 10.29 10.44
CA ALA A 116 19.35 11.44 10.84
C ALA A 116 18.24 11.66 9.80
N GLY A 117 18.57 11.59 8.52
CA GLY A 117 17.60 11.65 7.44
C GLY A 117 16.55 10.54 7.52
N ASP A 118 16.98 9.29 7.76
CA ASP A 118 16.06 8.16 7.93
C ASP A 118 15.07 8.41 9.09
N MET A 119 15.55 8.92 10.23
CA MET A 119 14.69 9.27 11.36
C MET A 119 13.71 10.40 11.01
N VAL A 120 14.14 11.41 10.23
CA VAL A 120 13.26 12.48 9.73
C VAL A 120 12.15 11.89 8.88
N LEU A 121 12.50 11.07 7.90
CA LEU A 121 11.53 10.42 6.99
C LEU A 121 10.51 9.56 7.73
N VAL A 122 10.96 8.68 8.63
CA VAL A 122 10.09 7.80 9.41
C VAL A 122 9.14 8.62 10.30
N ARG A 123 9.66 9.68 10.95
CA ARG A 123 8.83 10.50 11.82
C ARG A 123 7.82 11.33 11.04
N THR A 124 8.24 11.95 9.93
CA THR A 124 7.32 12.67 9.04
C THR A 124 6.21 11.74 8.53
N ALA A 125 6.56 10.54 8.06
CA ALA A 125 5.60 9.53 7.63
C ALA A 125 4.60 9.19 8.74
N GLY A 126 5.07 8.97 9.97
CA GLY A 126 4.22 8.65 11.12
C GLY A 126 3.24 9.78 11.47
N GLU A 127 3.74 11.03 11.56
CA GLU A 127 2.90 12.19 11.92
C GLU A 127 1.85 12.48 10.83
N ILE A 128 2.25 12.46 9.55
CA ILE A 128 1.32 12.69 8.43
C ILE A 128 0.30 11.56 8.30
N THR A 129 0.67 10.30 8.56
CA THR A 129 -0.28 9.18 8.55
C THR A 129 -1.47 9.42 9.48
N THR A 130 -1.28 10.14 10.60
CA THR A 130 -2.38 10.48 11.52
C THR A 130 -3.37 11.49 10.93
N GLN A 131 -2.98 12.21 9.88
CA GLN A 131 -3.77 13.22 9.20
C GLN A 131 -4.51 12.68 7.97
N VAL A 132 -4.07 11.52 7.46
CA VAL A 132 -4.60 10.87 6.26
C VAL A 132 -5.70 9.90 6.64
N ARG A 133 -6.81 9.91 5.91
CA ARG A 133 -7.94 9.01 6.16
C ARG A 133 -7.61 7.59 5.69
N ALA A 134 -8.26 6.59 6.28
CA ALA A 134 -8.08 5.19 5.89
C ALA A 134 -8.43 4.87 4.42
N THR A 135 -9.23 5.72 3.78
CA THR A 135 -9.63 5.60 2.37
C THR A 135 -8.67 6.30 1.40
N GLU A 136 -7.69 7.02 1.92
CA GLU A 136 -6.70 7.77 1.16
C GLU A 136 -5.42 6.95 1.04
N ILE A 137 -4.67 7.14 -0.02
CA ILE A 137 -3.40 6.46 -0.25
C ILE A 137 -2.26 7.43 0.08
N PHE A 138 -1.43 7.07 1.02
CA PHE A 138 -0.22 7.81 1.36
C PHE A 138 1.01 7.02 0.96
N ALA A 139 1.92 7.64 0.23
CA ALA A 139 3.09 7.00 -0.35
C ALA A 139 4.36 7.82 -0.12
N ARG A 140 5.51 7.13 -0.10
CA ARG A 140 6.82 7.72 -0.31
C ARG A 140 7.32 7.32 -1.69
N LEU A 141 7.65 8.33 -2.50
CA LEU A 141 8.02 8.12 -3.90
C LEU A 141 9.52 7.87 -4.07
N GLY A 142 10.32 8.34 -3.14
CA GLY A 142 11.77 8.17 -3.08
C GLY A 142 12.44 9.40 -2.46
N GLY A 143 13.66 9.25 -1.95
CA GLY A 143 14.33 10.38 -1.29
C GLY A 143 13.48 10.98 -0.18
N ASP A 144 13.17 12.25 -0.31
CA ASP A 144 12.33 13.10 0.55
C ASP A 144 10.93 13.37 -0.02
N GLU A 145 10.58 12.76 -1.17
CA GLU A 145 9.33 12.97 -1.88
C GLU A 145 8.21 12.05 -1.36
N PHE A 146 7.06 12.65 -1.10
CA PHE A 146 5.84 11.97 -0.65
C PHE A 146 4.64 12.34 -1.53
N ALA A 147 3.63 11.48 -1.56
CA ALA A 147 2.37 11.77 -2.26
C ALA A 147 1.16 11.24 -1.50
N ILE A 148 0.04 11.96 -1.61
CA ILE A 148 -1.25 11.54 -1.08
C ILE A 148 -2.28 11.58 -2.21
N LEU A 149 -3.05 10.50 -2.35
CA LEU A 149 -4.22 10.42 -3.22
C LEU A 149 -5.46 10.55 -2.33
N SER A 150 -6.13 11.69 -2.40
CA SER A 150 -7.24 12.06 -1.52
C SER A 150 -8.56 12.12 -2.28
N THR A 151 -9.60 11.52 -1.72
CA THR A 151 -10.96 11.61 -2.27
C THR A 151 -11.61 12.91 -1.80
N LEU A 152 -12.20 13.65 -2.74
CA LEU A 152 -12.90 14.90 -2.44
C LEU A 152 -14.30 14.58 -1.89
N GLY A 153 -14.64 15.14 -0.72
CA GLY A 153 -16.00 15.13 -0.19
C GLY A 153 -16.79 16.35 -0.67
N THR A 154 -18.07 16.40 -0.36
CA THR A 154 -18.96 17.52 -0.71
C THR A 154 -18.52 18.88 -0.14
N ASP A 155 -17.79 18.86 0.98
CA ASP A 155 -17.27 20.07 1.65
C ASP A 155 -15.75 20.21 1.47
N TYR A 156 -15.21 19.70 0.38
CA TYR A 156 -13.76 19.72 0.13
C TYR A 156 -13.25 21.15 -0.05
N GLN A 157 -12.23 21.47 0.76
CA GLN A 157 -11.42 22.68 0.61
C GLN A 157 -10.04 22.27 0.09
N PRO A 158 -9.67 22.62 -1.13
CA PRO A 158 -8.41 22.17 -1.76
C PRO A 158 -7.17 22.42 -0.90
N ASP A 159 -7.13 23.55 -0.23
CA ASP A 159 -5.95 24.00 0.52
C ASP A 159 -5.89 23.44 1.96
N ALA A 160 -6.96 22.81 2.45
CA ALA A 160 -7.03 22.40 3.86
C ALA A 160 -6.04 21.28 4.22
N LEU A 161 -5.89 20.27 3.37
CA LEU A 161 -4.96 19.18 3.63
C LEU A 161 -3.50 19.59 3.37
N PRO A 162 -3.16 20.29 2.28
CA PRO A 162 -1.82 20.86 2.07
C PRO A 162 -1.36 21.74 3.23
N ALA A 163 -2.18 22.70 3.66
CA ALA A 163 -1.85 23.59 4.78
C ALA A 163 -1.59 22.80 6.08
N ARG A 164 -2.40 21.80 6.35
CA ARG A 164 -2.26 20.92 7.51
C ARG A 164 -1.00 20.07 7.46
N ILE A 165 -0.58 19.62 6.27
CA ILE A 165 0.69 18.90 6.07
C ILE A 165 1.85 19.81 6.45
N VAL A 166 1.90 21.03 5.90
CA VAL A 166 2.97 22.02 6.19
C VAL A 166 3.02 22.34 7.69
N GLU A 167 1.88 22.59 8.31
CA GLU A 167 1.79 22.89 9.75
C GLU A 167 2.28 21.70 10.59
N THR A 168 1.82 20.49 10.28
CA THR A 168 2.22 19.26 10.98
C THR A 168 3.72 19.05 10.89
N ILE A 169 4.33 19.14 9.69
CA ILE A 169 5.77 18.97 9.49
C ILE A 169 6.56 20.01 10.28
N SER A 170 6.14 21.28 10.23
CA SER A 170 6.78 22.38 10.93
C SER A 170 6.70 22.26 12.46
N ALA A 171 5.67 21.57 12.97
CA ALA A 171 5.46 21.33 14.38
C ALA A 171 6.22 20.12 14.92
N ILE A 172 6.79 19.25 14.06
CA ILE A 172 7.54 18.07 14.51
C ILE A 172 8.77 18.50 15.33
N PRO A 173 8.82 18.17 16.65
CA PRO A 173 9.98 18.45 17.46
C PRO A 173 11.09 17.46 17.13
N PHE A 174 12.02 17.85 16.28
CA PHE A 174 13.13 17.00 15.88
C PHE A 174 14.43 17.43 16.55
N ARG A 175 15.04 16.55 17.35
CA ARG A 175 16.32 16.81 18.00
C ARG A 175 17.31 15.71 17.68
N PHE A 176 18.46 16.10 17.12
CA PHE A 176 19.53 15.17 16.81
C PHE A 176 20.86 15.64 17.37
N ARG A 177 21.56 14.78 18.14
CA ARG A 177 22.84 15.11 18.82
C ARG A 177 22.83 16.44 19.60
N GLY A 178 21.70 16.75 20.23
CA GLY A 178 21.55 17.97 21.02
C GLY A 178 21.12 19.22 20.22
N THR A 179 21.12 19.17 18.89
CA THR A 179 20.68 20.24 17.99
C THR A 179 19.21 20.05 17.63
N ASN A 180 18.42 21.13 17.75
CA ASN A 180 17.05 21.14 17.26
C ASN A 180 17.08 21.39 15.74
N LEU A 181 16.43 20.51 14.98
CA LEU A 181 16.22 20.67 13.56
C LEU A 181 14.80 21.21 13.32
N ARG A 182 14.68 22.15 12.44
CA ARG A 182 13.39 22.65 11.96
C ARG A 182 13.13 22.07 10.58
N LEU A 183 11.99 21.41 10.43
CA LEU A 183 11.57 20.86 9.16
C LEU A 183 10.54 21.78 8.53
N THR A 184 10.61 21.94 7.23
CA THR A 184 9.57 22.56 6.39
C THR A 184 9.35 21.67 5.18
N ALA A 185 8.26 21.88 4.45
CA ALA A 185 7.96 21.13 3.25
C ALA A 185 7.34 22.05 2.19
N SER A 186 7.71 21.81 0.95
CA SER A 186 7.05 22.34 -0.23
C SER A 186 5.92 21.39 -0.63
N VAL A 187 4.72 21.90 -0.90
CA VAL A 187 3.54 21.11 -1.16
C VAL A 187 2.83 21.62 -2.42
N GLY A 188 2.61 20.73 -3.38
CA GLY A 188 1.82 20.98 -4.57
C GLY A 188 0.55 20.12 -4.60
N ILE A 189 -0.46 20.58 -5.31
CA ILE A 189 -1.75 19.90 -5.46
C ILE A 189 -2.23 19.91 -6.89
N ALA A 190 -2.69 18.76 -7.37
CA ALA A 190 -3.42 18.62 -8.61
C ALA A 190 -4.83 18.08 -8.37
N LEU A 191 -5.82 18.62 -9.07
CA LEU A 191 -7.22 18.20 -9.00
C LEU A 191 -7.60 17.47 -10.29
N PHE A 192 -8.21 16.30 -10.18
CA PHE A 192 -8.80 15.59 -11.29
C PHE A 192 -10.29 15.97 -11.42
N PRO A 193 -10.81 16.28 -12.62
CA PRO A 193 -10.11 16.35 -13.92
C PRO A 193 -9.52 17.73 -14.26
N GLU A 194 -9.64 18.73 -13.39
CA GLU A 194 -9.36 20.16 -13.66
C GLU A 194 -7.92 20.42 -14.10
N HIS A 195 -6.94 19.70 -13.50
CA HIS A 195 -5.51 19.88 -13.77
C HIS A 195 -4.92 18.77 -14.65
N GLY A 196 -5.77 17.87 -15.16
CA GLY A 196 -5.38 16.80 -16.08
C GLY A 196 -6.21 15.54 -15.92
N GLU A 197 -6.21 14.69 -16.96
CA GLU A 197 -6.92 13.42 -16.99
C GLU A 197 -5.98 12.20 -17.10
N SER A 198 -4.67 12.44 -17.13
CA SER A 198 -3.63 11.41 -17.13
C SER A 198 -2.77 11.48 -15.87
N VAL A 199 -2.03 10.40 -15.60
CA VAL A 199 -1.06 10.38 -14.48
C VAL A 199 0.00 11.45 -14.68
N GLU A 200 0.51 11.56 -15.90
CA GLU A 200 1.57 12.49 -16.27
C GLU A 200 1.16 13.94 -16.05
N ASP A 201 -0.07 14.31 -16.46
CA ASP A 201 -0.57 15.67 -16.30
C ASP A 201 -0.74 16.04 -14.82
N LEU A 202 -1.33 15.13 -14.02
CA LEU A 202 -1.56 15.37 -12.59
C LEU A 202 -0.25 15.47 -11.81
N VAL A 203 0.72 14.60 -12.13
CA VAL A 203 2.05 14.65 -11.52
C VAL A 203 2.75 15.95 -11.88
N ALA A 204 2.81 16.31 -13.16
CA ALA A 204 3.47 17.53 -13.62
C ALA A 204 2.84 18.82 -13.07
N HIS A 205 1.54 18.77 -12.72
CA HIS A 205 0.85 19.94 -12.12
C HIS A 205 1.09 20.05 -10.61
N ALA A 206 1.27 18.89 -9.94
CA ALA A 206 1.48 18.85 -8.48
C ALA A 206 2.95 18.97 -8.08
N ASP A 207 3.90 18.72 -9.00
CA ASP A 207 5.35 18.87 -8.80
C ASP A 207 5.80 20.32 -9.02
#